data_58498dabf5f794ae61c7262e0aae02c1
#
_entry.id   58498dabf5f794ae61c7262e0aae02c1
#
_cell.length_a   1.000
_cell.length_b   1.000
_cell.length_c   1.000
_cell.angle_alpha   90.00
_cell.angle_beta   90.00
_cell.angle_gamma   90.00
#
_symmetry.space_group_name_H-M   'P 1'
#
loop_
_entity.id
_entity.type
_entity.pdbx_description
1 polymer ?
#
loop_
_entity_poly.entity_id
_entity_poly.type
_entity_poly.pdbx_seq_one_letter_code
_entity_poly.pdbx_strand_id
1 'polypeptide(L)'
;MEKETQTLHKRRVRYKGKYPKKFEEKYKELQPEKYQDTIQHVIQKGNTPAGMHISIMVNEILDFLKIQPGEIGFDATLGYGGHTKAMLQCLDGNGHIYATDVDPEESAKTRKRLADQGFGEDILTIRLQNFCTIDEIAKEVGGFDFILADLGVSSMQIDNPKRGFSFKVDGPLDLRLNQ
;
A
#
# COMPACT_ATOMS: atom_id res chain seq x y z
N MET A 1 52.13 6.15 35.96
CA MET A 1 51.67 4.98 35.19
C MET A 1 50.16 4.81 35.45
N GLU A 2 49.37 5.48 34.62
CA GLU A 2 47.89 5.35 34.67
C GLU A 2 47.47 4.13 33.86
N LYS A 3 46.69 3.26 34.49
CA LYS A 3 46.12 2.08 33.84
C LYS A 3 44.88 2.49 33.07
N GLU A 4 44.98 2.50 31.74
CA GLU A 4 43.81 2.60 30.84
C GLU A 4 42.90 1.40 31.08
N THR A 5 41.72 1.65 31.62
CA THR A 5 40.64 0.69 31.71
C THR A 5 39.99 0.52 30.34
N GLN A 6 40.35 -0.54 29.61
CA GLN A 6 39.63 -0.93 28.39
C GLN A 6 38.19 -1.30 28.76
N THR A 7 37.26 -0.43 28.39
CA THR A 7 35.83 -0.74 28.44
C THR A 7 35.51 -1.78 27.37
N LEU A 8 35.29 -3.02 27.81
CA LEU A 8 34.79 -4.12 26.98
C LEU A 8 33.47 -3.71 26.31
N HIS A 9 33.50 -3.60 24.99
CA HIS A 9 32.35 -3.27 24.16
C HIS A 9 31.27 -4.35 24.34
N LYS A 10 30.27 -4.09 25.21
CA LYS A 10 29.13 -4.98 25.44
C LYS A 10 28.30 -5.03 24.13
N ARG A 11 28.29 -6.18 23.45
CA ARG A 11 27.40 -6.43 22.32
C ARG A 11 25.99 -6.06 22.74
N ARG A 12 25.31 -5.18 21.99
CA ARG A 12 23.91 -4.88 22.18
C ARG A 12 23.12 -6.19 22.21
N VAL A 13 22.32 -6.37 23.25
CA VAL A 13 21.42 -7.52 23.36
C VAL A 13 20.59 -7.59 22.08
N ARG A 14 20.68 -8.70 21.33
CA ARG A 14 19.83 -8.90 20.15
C ARG A 14 18.38 -8.74 20.60
N TYR A 15 17.68 -7.81 20.00
CA TYR A 15 16.26 -7.59 20.22
C TYR A 15 15.52 -8.92 20.01
N LYS A 16 15.07 -9.52 21.13
CA LYS A 16 14.19 -10.70 21.13
C LYS A 16 12.74 -10.24 20.99
N GLY A 17 12.47 -9.34 20.05
CA GLY A 17 11.11 -8.99 19.68
C GLY A 17 10.42 -10.24 19.15
N LYS A 18 9.20 -10.49 19.59
CA LYS A 18 8.33 -11.51 19.01
C LYS A 18 7.94 -11.03 17.62
N TYR A 19 8.79 -11.28 16.63
CA TYR A 19 8.35 -11.16 15.23
C TYR A 19 7.28 -12.23 15.02
N PRO A 20 6.06 -11.83 14.62
CA PRO A 20 5.02 -12.81 14.33
C PRO A 20 5.54 -13.72 13.21
N LYS A 21 5.52 -15.03 13.46
CA LYS A 21 5.97 -16.03 12.48
C LYS A 21 4.88 -16.36 11.46
N LYS A 22 3.62 -16.10 11.83
CA LYS A 22 2.47 -16.36 10.98
C LYS A 22 2.11 -15.11 10.18
N PHE A 23 1.78 -15.29 8.92
CA PHE A 23 1.36 -14.22 8.01
C PHE A 23 0.22 -13.37 8.61
N GLU A 24 -0.83 -14.01 9.13
CA GLU A 24 -1.99 -13.36 9.74
C GLU A 24 -1.67 -12.53 10.99
N GLU A 25 -0.65 -12.92 11.74
CA GLU A 25 -0.19 -12.19 12.92
C GLU A 25 0.70 -10.99 12.55
N LYS A 26 1.33 -11.05 11.38
CA LYS A 26 2.14 -9.96 10.84
C LYS A 26 1.26 -8.88 10.23
N TYR A 27 0.19 -9.29 9.54
CA TYR A 27 -0.74 -8.40 8.85
C TYR A 27 -2.07 -8.30 9.61
N LYS A 28 -2.00 -7.62 10.75
CA LYS A 28 -3.12 -7.47 11.72
C LYS A 28 -4.31 -6.69 11.13
N GLU A 29 -4.08 -5.87 10.10
CA GLU A 29 -5.13 -5.14 9.38
C GLU A 29 -6.12 -6.07 8.67
N LEU A 30 -5.73 -7.31 8.37
CA LEU A 30 -6.63 -8.32 7.84
C LEU A 30 -7.63 -8.83 8.89
N GLN A 31 -7.43 -8.50 10.17
CA GLN A 31 -8.31 -8.82 11.29
C GLN A 31 -8.48 -7.60 12.21
N PRO A 32 -9.05 -6.49 11.73
CA PRO A 32 -9.13 -5.24 12.48
C PRO A 32 -9.92 -5.40 13.79
N GLU A 33 -10.97 -6.21 13.81
CA GLU A 33 -11.79 -6.47 15.00
C GLU A 33 -10.97 -7.06 16.16
N LYS A 34 -10.00 -7.91 15.85
CA LYS A 34 -9.16 -8.58 16.87
C LYS A 34 -8.01 -7.70 17.38
N TYR A 35 -7.54 -6.74 16.61
CA TYR A 35 -6.32 -5.99 16.90
C TYR A 35 -6.52 -4.47 16.97
N GLN A 36 -7.75 -3.99 17.07
CA GLN A 36 -8.11 -2.56 17.02
C GLN A 36 -7.32 -1.72 18.02
N ASP A 37 -7.24 -2.14 19.29
CA ASP A 37 -6.50 -1.40 20.32
C ASP A 37 -5.00 -1.32 20.03
N THR A 38 -4.43 -2.42 19.51
CA THR A 38 -3.01 -2.48 19.16
C THR A 38 -2.71 -1.54 17.99
N ILE A 39 -3.59 -1.50 16.99
CA ILE A 39 -3.51 -0.64 15.82
C ILE A 39 -3.56 0.82 16.23
N GLN A 40 -4.57 1.21 17.03
CA GLN A 40 -4.71 2.58 17.51
C GLN A 40 -3.52 3.06 18.35
N HIS A 41 -3.01 2.20 19.25
CA HIS A 41 -1.86 2.54 20.08
C HIS A 41 -0.57 2.79 19.26
N VAL A 42 -0.36 2.03 18.19
CA VAL A 42 0.81 2.19 17.31
C VAL A 42 0.69 3.45 16.46
N ILE A 43 -0.51 3.75 15.95
CA ILE A 43 -0.81 4.99 15.20
C ILE A 43 -0.59 6.22 16.09
N GLN A 44 -1.08 6.21 17.34
CA GLN A 44 -0.90 7.29 18.29
C GLN A 44 0.58 7.58 18.61
N LYS A 45 1.45 6.58 18.48
CA LYS A 45 2.91 6.74 18.61
C LYS A 45 3.60 7.23 17.33
N GLY A 46 2.87 7.57 16.29
CA GLY A 46 3.43 7.98 15.01
C GLY A 46 4.15 6.86 14.24
N ASN A 47 3.87 5.60 14.58
CA ASN A 47 4.45 4.44 13.91
C ASN A 47 3.39 3.74 13.06
N THR A 48 3.83 3.11 11.98
CA THR A 48 2.98 2.21 11.20
C THR A 48 2.82 0.90 11.96
N PRO A 49 1.60 0.47 12.31
CA PRO A 49 1.39 -0.86 12.88
C PRO A 49 1.98 -1.93 11.97
N ALA A 50 2.66 -2.94 12.56
CA ALA A 50 3.13 -4.07 11.79
C ALA A 50 1.93 -4.73 11.11
N GLY A 51 1.87 -4.61 9.78
CA GLY A 51 0.79 -5.13 8.98
C GLY A 51 -0.27 -4.12 8.56
N MET A 52 -0.18 -2.84 8.89
CA MET A 52 -0.91 -1.80 8.15
C MET A 52 -0.06 -1.34 6.98
N HIS A 53 -0.63 -1.38 5.81
CA HIS A 53 -0.04 -0.71 4.67
C HIS A 53 -0.47 0.76 4.71
N ILE A 54 0.37 1.60 5.31
CA ILE A 54 0.26 3.05 5.14
C ILE A 54 1.07 3.39 3.90
N SER A 55 0.40 3.94 2.91
CA SER A 55 1.07 4.44 1.70
C SER A 55 2.11 5.49 2.08
N ILE A 56 3.27 5.43 1.46
CA ILE A 56 4.36 6.37 1.72
C ILE A 56 4.06 7.74 1.14
N MET A 57 4.59 8.80 1.77
CA MET A 57 4.61 10.17 1.23
C MET A 57 3.22 10.70 0.81
N VAL A 58 2.14 10.27 1.47
CA VAL A 58 0.77 10.65 1.09
C VAL A 58 0.61 12.17 1.10
N ASN A 59 1.05 12.83 2.17
CA ASN A 59 0.92 14.28 2.30
C ASN A 59 1.73 15.02 1.23
N GLU A 60 2.97 14.61 1.00
CA GLU A 60 3.85 15.19 0.01
C GLU A 60 3.31 15.03 -1.41
N ILE A 61 2.71 13.86 -1.71
CA ILE A 61 2.06 13.59 -3.00
C ILE A 61 0.85 14.50 -3.18
N LEU A 62 -0.02 14.61 -2.18
CA LEU A 62 -1.20 15.49 -2.26
C LEU A 62 -0.83 16.96 -2.36
N ASP A 63 0.18 17.39 -1.61
CA ASP A 63 0.72 18.75 -1.67
C ASP A 63 1.33 19.09 -3.04
N PHE A 64 1.91 18.09 -3.70
CA PHE A 64 2.46 18.23 -5.06
C PHE A 64 1.36 18.26 -6.12
N LEU A 65 0.43 17.30 -6.07
CA LEU A 65 -0.63 17.16 -7.08
C LEU A 65 -1.66 18.29 -7.00
N LYS A 66 -1.92 18.85 -5.81
CA LYS A 66 -2.88 19.95 -5.57
C LYS A 66 -4.27 19.68 -6.14
N ILE A 67 -4.73 18.47 -5.97
CA ILE A 67 -5.99 17.96 -6.51
C ILE A 67 -7.17 18.86 -6.14
N GLN A 68 -7.99 19.19 -7.12
CA GLN A 68 -9.19 20.01 -6.95
C GLN A 68 -10.45 19.19 -7.26
N PRO A 69 -11.59 19.49 -6.60
CA PRO A 69 -12.87 18.93 -7.00
C PRO A 69 -13.18 19.18 -8.49
N GLY A 70 -13.67 18.15 -9.16
CA GLY A 70 -14.00 18.19 -10.60
C GLY A 70 -12.92 17.62 -11.51
N GLU A 71 -11.72 17.34 -10.98
CA GLU A 71 -10.61 16.79 -11.74
C GLU A 71 -10.75 15.29 -12.00
N ILE A 72 -10.06 14.81 -13.04
CA ILE A 72 -9.94 13.41 -13.42
C ILE A 72 -8.51 12.95 -13.17
N GLY A 73 -8.34 11.96 -12.30
CA GLY A 73 -7.03 11.40 -11.95
C GLY A 73 -6.78 10.00 -12.48
N PHE A 74 -5.49 9.63 -12.56
CA PHE A 74 -5.07 8.28 -12.87
C PHE A 74 -4.09 7.75 -11.82
N ASP A 75 -4.41 6.58 -11.24
CA ASP A 75 -3.51 5.82 -10.37
C ASP A 75 -3.02 4.58 -11.14
N ALA A 76 -1.76 4.59 -11.53
CA ALA A 76 -1.12 3.50 -12.28
C ALA A 76 -0.91 2.23 -11.44
N THR A 77 -0.98 2.35 -10.12
CA THR A 77 -0.53 1.34 -9.16
C THR A 77 -1.48 1.27 -7.96
N LEU A 78 -2.73 0.84 -8.22
CA LEU A 78 -3.80 0.79 -7.21
C LEU A 78 -3.33 0.14 -5.89
N GLY A 79 -2.69 -1.04 -5.98
CA GLY A 79 -2.20 -1.79 -4.83
C GLY A 79 -3.25 -1.93 -3.72
N TYR A 80 -2.88 -1.50 -2.51
CA TYR A 80 -3.78 -1.49 -1.37
C TYR A 80 -4.82 -0.33 -1.40
N GLY A 81 -4.68 0.61 -2.32
CA GLY A 81 -5.61 1.73 -2.53
C GLY A 81 -5.45 2.89 -1.54
N GLY A 82 -4.34 2.97 -0.83
CA GLY A 82 -4.12 4.03 0.14
C GLY A 82 -3.96 5.41 -0.50
N HIS A 83 -3.18 5.51 -1.58
CA HIS A 83 -3.05 6.73 -2.36
C HIS A 83 -4.35 7.07 -3.09
N THR A 84 -4.97 6.09 -3.77
CA THR A 84 -6.27 6.26 -4.42
C THR A 84 -7.31 6.84 -3.46
N LYS A 85 -7.42 6.29 -2.24
CA LYS A 85 -8.32 6.79 -1.20
C LYS A 85 -8.04 8.24 -0.85
N ALA A 86 -6.77 8.57 -0.61
CA ALA A 86 -6.38 9.93 -0.24
C ALA A 86 -6.69 10.94 -1.35
N MET A 87 -6.45 10.58 -2.61
CA MET A 87 -6.79 11.40 -3.76
C MET A 87 -8.31 11.56 -3.92
N LEU A 88 -9.10 10.49 -3.75
CA LEU A 88 -10.57 10.55 -3.77
C LEU A 88 -11.14 11.48 -2.69
N GLN A 89 -10.52 11.51 -1.50
CA GLN A 89 -10.90 12.44 -0.44
C GLN A 89 -10.69 13.91 -0.83
N CYS A 90 -9.63 14.20 -1.61
CA CYS A 90 -9.40 15.56 -2.13
C CYS A 90 -10.42 15.98 -3.19
N LEU A 91 -10.95 15.04 -3.97
CA LEU A 91 -12.01 15.32 -4.96
C LEU A 91 -13.36 15.63 -4.30
N ASP A 92 -13.55 15.30 -3.02
CA ASP A 92 -14.76 15.60 -2.22
C ASP A 92 -16.08 15.19 -2.92
N GLY A 93 -16.07 14.03 -3.55
CA GLY A 93 -17.21 13.48 -4.29
C GLY A 93 -17.49 14.13 -5.66
N ASN A 94 -16.65 15.05 -6.10
CA ASN A 94 -16.75 15.70 -7.41
C ASN A 94 -15.46 15.45 -8.21
N GLY A 95 -15.53 14.63 -9.25
CA GLY A 95 -14.41 14.20 -10.05
C GLY A 95 -14.36 12.68 -10.16
N HIS A 96 -13.29 12.15 -10.73
CA HIS A 96 -13.17 10.70 -10.94
C HIS A 96 -11.73 10.23 -10.92
N ILE A 97 -11.47 9.04 -10.38
CA ILE A 97 -10.17 8.38 -10.49
C ILE A 97 -10.30 7.09 -11.28
N TYR A 98 -9.44 6.94 -12.26
CA TYR A 98 -9.17 5.68 -12.95
C TYR A 98 -7.94 5.05 -12.34
N ALA A 99 -8.05 3.81 -11.87
CA ALA A 99 -6.95 3.09 -11.25
C ALA A 99 -6.69 1.77 -11.94
N THR A 100 -5.42 1.41 -12.10
CA THR A 100 -5.01 0.12 -12.69
C THR A 100 -4.18 -0.70 -11.73
N ASP A 101 -4.31 -2.01 -11.83
CA ASP A 101 -3.42 -2.98 -11.20
C ASP A 101 -3.35 -4.24 -12.06
N VAL A 102 -2.23 -4.95 -12.00
CA VAL A 102 -2.05 -6.24 -12.70
C VAL A 102 -2.32 -7.43 -11.78
N ASP A 103 -2.42 -7.21 -10.47
CA ASP A 103 -2.65 -8.24 -9.47
C ASP A 103 -4.16 -8.47 -9.27
N PRO A 104 -4.73 -9.60 -9.73
CA PRO A 104 -6.17 -9.84 -9.62
C PRO A 104 -6.65 -10.01 -8.17
N GLU A 105 -5.82 -10.58 -7.30
CA GLU A 105 -6.21 -10.80 -5.91
C GLU A 105 -6.24 -9.49 -5.12
N GLU A 106 -5.19 -8.69 -5.25
CA GLU A 106 -5.13 -7.41 -4.52
C GLU A 106 -6.12 -6.40 -5.08
N SER A 107 -6.30 -6.35 -6.40
CA SER A 107 -7.30 -5.50 -7.05
C SER A 107 -8.72 -5.78 -6.57
N ALA A 108 -9.11 -7.08 -6.48
CA ALA A 108 -10.43 -7.46 -5.99
C ALA A 108 -10.66 -7.08 -4.51
N LYS A 109 -9.65 -7.32 -3.66
CA LYS A 109 -9.69 -6.94 -2.23
C LYS A 109 -9.78 -5.42 -2.06
N THR A 110 -9.02 -4.67 -2.85
CA THR A 110 -8.98 -3.21 -2.78
C THR A 110 -10.28 -2.60 -3.27
N ARG A 111 -10.85 -3.09 -4.38
CA ARG A 111 -12.18 -2.69 -4.85
C ARG A 111 -13.22 -2.81 -3.75
N LYS A 112 -13.29 -3.99 -3.11
CA LYS A 112 -14.24 -4.22 -2.01
C LYS A 112 -14.01 -3.24 -0.86
N ARG A 113 -12.76 -3.08 -0.42
CA ARG A 113 -12.40 -2.20 0.70
C ARG A 113 -12.75 -0.74 0.46
N LEU A 114 -12.52 -0.23 -0.75
CA LEU A 114 -12.86 1.15 -1.10
C LEU A 114 -14.38 1.34 -1.22
N ALA A 115 -15.09 0.38 -1.82
CA ALA A 115 -16.55 0.39 -1.88
C ALA A 115 -17.20 0.37 -0.48
N ASP A 116 -16.70 -0.46 0.44
CA ASP A 116 -17.15 -0.50 1.85
C ASP A 116 -16.90 0.84 2.59
N GLN A 117 -16.01 1.70 2.08
CA GLN A 117 -15.73 3.04 2.60
C GLN A 117 -16.49 4.16 1.86
N GLY A 118 -17.40 3.81 0.95
CA GLY A 118 -18.24 4.76 0.23
C GLY A 118 -17.65 5.25 -1.10
N PHE A 119 -16.54 4.69 -1.57
CA PHE A 119 -15.97 5.03 -2.88
C PHE A 119 -16.46 4.03 -3.93
N GLY A 120 -17.60 4.34 -4.53
CA GLY A 120 -18.27 3.52 -5.55
C GLY A 120 -17.78 3.78 -6.98
N GLU A 121 -18.43 3.11 -7.93
CA GLU A 121 -18.09 3.21 -9.35
C GLU A 121 -18.45 4.58 -9.96
N ASP A 122 -19.19 5.40 -9.26
CA ASP A 122 -19.51 6.77 -9.61
C ASP A 122 -18.31 7.74 -9.57
N ILE A 123 -17.33 7.44 -8.70
CA ILE A 123 -16.12 8.26 -8.52
C ILE A 123 -14.81 7.50 -8.72
N LEU A 124 -14.86 6.17 -8.84
CA LEU A 124 -13.67 5.31 -8.95
C LEU A 124 -13.90 4.16 -9.94
N THR A 125 -13.12 4.13 -11.01
CA THR A 125 -13.05 3.00 -11.94
C THR A 125 -11.75 2.25 -11.76
N ILE A 126 -11.82 0.97 -11.38
CA ILE A 126 -10.64 0.09 -11.23
C ILE A 126 -10.60 -0.87 -12.42
N ARG A 127 -9.47 -0.93 -13.12
CA ARG A 127 -9.23 -1.84 -14.25
C ARG A 127 -8.08 -2.80 -13.93
N LEU A 128 -8.35 -4.09 -14.11
CA LEU A 128 -7.33 -5.14 -14.00
C LEU A 128 -6.53 -5.20 -15.30
N GLN A 129 -5.56 -4.31 -15.43
CA GLN A 129 -4.70 -4.20 -16.62
C GLN A 129 -3.38 -3.51 -16.29
N ASN A 130 -2.40 -3.64 -17.18
CA ASN A 130 -1.14 -2.95 -17.03
C ASN A 130 -1.33 -1.45 -17.34
N PHE A 131 -0.71 -0.58 -16.55
CA PHE A 131 -0.77 0.88 -16.73
C PHE A 131 -0.16 1.36 -18.07
N CYS A 132 0.57 0.52 -18.80
CA CYS A 132 1.06 0.86 -20.14
C CYS A 132 -0.07 1.19 -21.14
N THR A 133 -1.31 0.84 -20.81
CA THR A 133 -2.52 1.14 -21.61
C THR A 133 -3.18 2.47 -21.19
N ILE A 134 -2.48 3.33 -20.47
CA ILE A 134 -2.99 4.64 -20.02
C ILE A 134 -3.51 5.50 -21.16
N ASP A 135 -2.90 5.41 -22.34
CA ASP A 135 -3.30 6.16 -23.52
C ASP A 135 -4.69 5.77 -24.04
N GLU A 136 -5.08 4.49 -23.89
CA GLU A 136 -6.42 4.01 -24.22
C GLU A 136 -7.46 4.63 -23.30
N ILE A 137 -7.18 4.61 -21.97
CA ILE A 137 -8.07 5.22 -20.97
C ILE A 137 -8.15 6.73 -21.16
N ALA A 138 -7.01 7.38 -21.41
CA ALA A 138 -6.97 8.82 -21.64
C ALA A 138 -7.82 9.25 -22.86
N LYS A 139 -7.83 8.45 -23.93
CA LYS A 139 -8.70 8.69 -25.10
C LYS A 139 -10.17 8.57 -24.76
N GLU A 140 -10.54 7.63 -23.88
CA GLU A 140 -11.94 7.44 -23.45
C GLU A 140 -12.45 8.63 -22.63
N VAL A 141 -11.60 9.20 -21.77
CA VAL A 141 -12.00 10.19 -20.77
C VAL A 141 -11.61 11.64 -21.11
N GLY A 142 -10.83 11.83 -22.17
CA GLY A 142 -10.39 13.16 -22.61
C GLY A 142 -9.07 13.63 -21.97
N GLY A 143 -8.40 12.79 -21.20
CA GLY A 143 -7.14 13.07 -20.51
C GLY A 143 -7.26 13.01 -18.98
N PHE A 144 -6.15 13.26 -18.30
CA PHE A 144 -6.05 13.28 -16.84
C PHE A 144 -5.45 14.60 -16.37
N ASP A 145 -6.00 15.16 -15.29
CA ASP A 145 -5.48 16.36 -14.65
C ASP A 145 -4.27 16.02 -13.77
N PHE A 146 -4.26 14.82 -13.18
CA PHE A 146 -3.13 14.32 -12.40
C PHE A 146 -2.92 12.81 -12.59
N ILE A 147 -1.67 12.38 -12.44
CA ILE A 147 -1.24 10.98 -12.58
C ILE A 147 -0.32 10.63 -11.43
N LEU A 148 -0.55 9.47 -10.83
CA LEU A 148 0.33 8.88 -9.82
C LEU A 148 0.79 7.49 -10.25
N ALA A 149 2.07 7.17 -10.00
CA ALA A 149 2.63 5.84 -10.13
C ALA A 149 3.59 5.57 -8.96
N ASP A 150 3.19 4.69 -8.03
CA ASP A 150 4.02 4.17 -6.94
C ASP A 150 4.54 2.79 -7.33
N LEU A 151 5.66 2.79 -8.08
CA LEU A 151 6.18 1.59 -8.73
C LEU A 151 6.89 0.66 -7.76
N GLY A 152 6.49 -0.60 -7.75
CA GLY A 152 7.13 -1.64 -6.93
C GLY A 152 6.19 -2.78 -6.56
N VAL A 153 6.61 -3.53 -5.54
CA VAL A 153 5.84 -4.63 -4.95
C VAL A 153 5.63 -4.38 -3.47
N SER A 154 4.48 -4.77 -2.94
CA SER A 154 4.18 -4.61 -1.53
C SER A 154 4.87 -5.65 -0.66
N SER A 155 5.11 -5.32 0.61
CA SER A 155 5.63 -6.30 1.58
C SER A 155 4.69 -7.50 1.76
N MET A 156 3.39 -7.34 1.59
CA MET A 156 2.42 -8.45 1.62
C MET A 156 2.62 -9.43 0.46
N GLN A 157 2.95 -8.93 -0.72
CA GLN A 157 3.29 -9.76 -1.88
C GLN A 157 4.63 -10.50 -1.66
N ILE A 158 5.64 -9.81 -1.12
CA ILE A 158 6.95 -10.41 -0.81
C ILE A 158 6.84 -11.49 0.26
N ASP A 159 6.05 -11.27 1.30
CA ASP A 159 5.92 -12.19 2.43
C ASP A 159 4.98 -13.38 2.17
N ASN A 160 4.23 -13.36 1.08
CA ASN A 160 3.36 -14.47 0.69
C ASN A 160 4.17 -15.58 -0.01
N PRO A 161 4.37 -16.77 0.62
CA PRO A 161 5.16 -17.85 0.02
C PRO A 161 4.67 -18.31 -1.35
N LYS A 162 3.35 -18.23 -1.59
CA LYS A 162 2.73 -18.67 -2.85
C LYS A 162 3.11 -17.78 -4.04
N ARG A 163 3.60 -16.56 -3.77
CA ARG A 163 3.98 -15.57 -4.80
C ARG A 163 5.42 -15.73 -5.30
N GLY A 164 6.30 -16.45 -4.57
CA GLY A 164 7.68 -16.69 -4.96
C GLY A 164 8.63 -15.49 -4.87
N PHE A 165 8.21 -14.36 -4.30
CA PHE A 165 9.05 -13.14 -4.20
C PHE A 165 10.15 -13.24 -3.15
N SER A 166 10.12 -14.21 -2.24
CA SER A 166 11.06 -14.32 -1.12
C SER A 166 11.83 -15.64 -1.18
N PHE A 167 13.14 -15.57 -1.04
CA PHE A 167 14.02 -16.75 -0.89
C PHE A 167 14.03 -17.36 0.52
N LYS A 168 13.25 -16.81 1.47
CA LYS A 168 13.20 -17.28 2.87
C LYS A 168 12.44 -18.59 3.05
N VAL A 169 11.60 -18.92 2.10
CA VAL A 169 10.76 -20.13 2.08
C VAL A 169 10.69 -20.64 0.64
N ASP A 170 10.45 -21.94 0.48
CA ASP A 170 10.24 -22.54 -0.83
C ASP A 170 8.96 -22.00 -1.47
N GLY A 171 9.04 -21.68 -2.74
CA GLY A 171 7.93 -21.11 -3.52
C GLY A 171 8.18 -21.20 -5.01
N PRO A 172 7.21 -20.79 -5.85
CA PRO A 172 7.37 -20.78 -7.29
C PRO A 172 8.49 -19.81 -7.71
N LEU A 173 9.23 -20.15 -8.78
CA LEU A 173 10.19 -19.25 -9.42
C LEU A 173 9.48 -18.36 -10.46
N ASP A 174 8.49 -17.61 -9.99
CA ASP A 174 7.70 -16.72 -10.84
C ASP A 174 7.41 -15.42 -10.09
N LEU A 175 7.93 -14.30 -10.61
CA LEU A 175 7.78 -12.97 -10.01
C LEU A 175 6.65 -12.16 -10.65
N ARG A 176 5.81 -12.77 -11.49
CA ARG A 176 4.66 -12.09 -12.07
C ARG A 176 3.56 -11.92 -11.03
N LEU A 177 2.95 -10.74 -10.98
CA LEU A 177 1.79 -10.47 -10.16
C LEU A 177 0.49 -11.05 -10.76
N ASN A 178 0.48 -11.22 -12.08
CA ASN A 178 -0.63 -11.73 -12.90
C ASN A 178 -0.35 -13.14 -13.42
N GLN A 179 -0.02 -14.06 -12.54
CA GLN A 179 0.25 -15.47 -12.86
C GLN A 179 -0.92 -16.15 -13.56
#